data_93b06b18b1296ff5d48c0b6e35699fc2
#
_entry.id   93b06b18b1296ff5d48c0b6e35699fc2
#
_cell.length_a   1.000
_cell.length_b   1.000
_cell.length_c   1.000
_cell.angle_alpha   90.00
_cell.angle_beta   90.00
_cell.angle_gamma   90.00
#
_symmetry.space_group_name_H-M   'P 1'
#
loop_
_entity.id
_entity.type
_entity.pdbx_description
1 polymer ?
#
loop_
_entity_poly.entity_id
_entity_poly.type
_entity_poly.pdbx_seq_one_letter_code
_entity_poly.pdbx_strand_id
1 'polypeptide(L)'
;MTQPTRSRGRRSRIVIDVARAQAEAQQKKRRSLMGRAGRYISVGALAVAAAVLVVLVVAYAWWRSFEKSPAYSVALLVDAAQRDDKLAVESLIDADQIAQGFIPQVIDKLTGADSPVPPQARASLTSALPQLLPRVREGMRDEIAQDVKALSKGHTSFFLTALAVRAAADVKEQGDRAAVTIKAGDRPVELTLTRSGERWKIVTVKDDQVASDIATRLASSIPTSPQPSQPQPQPRRRAGR
;
A
#
# COMPACT_ATOMS: atom_id res chain seq x y z
N MET A 1 80.70 22.86 81.43
CA MET A 1 80.28 21.78 80.56
C MET A 1 78.89 22.09 80.06
N THR A 2 78.76 22.69 78.88
CA THR A 2 77.52 23.17 78.26
C THR A 2 77.25 22.28 77.06
N GLN A 3 76.07 21.58 77.05
CA GLN A 3 75.65 20.75 75.92
C GLN A 3 74.81 21.66 74.93
N PRO A 4 75.04 21.48 73.64
CA PRO A 4 74.17 22.17 72.63
C PRO A 4 72.89 21.44 72.34
N THR A 5 71.79 22.16 72.50
CA THR A 5 70.45 21.70 72.10
C THR A 5 70.30 21.66 70.58
N ARG A 6 70.07 20.46 70.01
CA ARG A 6 69.79 20.25 68.60
C ARG A 6 68.34 20.63 68.29
N SER A 7 68.10 21.74 67.58
CA SER A 7 66.83 22.10 66.98
C SER A 7 66.52 21.20 65.73
N ARG A 8 65.85 20.08 65.95
CA ARG A 8 65.39 19.18 64.88
C ARG A 8 63.82 19.19 64.76
N GLY A 9 63.26 20.18 64.15
CA GLY A 9 61.83 20.14 64.16
C GLY A 9 61.07 21.00 63.14
N ARG A 10 61.68 21.94 62.45
CA ARG A 10 60.94 22.88 61.60
C ARG A 10 60.88 22.55 60.09
N ARG A 11 61.76 21.69 59.58
CA ARG A 11 61.77 21.46 58.10
C ARG A 11 60.74 20.47 57.60
N SER A 12 60.27 19.52 58.42
CA SER A 12 59.33 18.49 58.01
C SER A 12 57.83 19.02 57.88
N ARG A 13 57.45 20.01 58.71
CA ARG A 13 56.06 20.55 58.64
C ARG A 13 55.80 21.36 57.38
N ILE A 14 56.78 22.14 56.92
CA ILE A 14 56.63 22.98 55.74
C ILE A 14 56.47 22.13 54.45
N VAL A 15 57.22 21.04 54.36
CA VAL A 15 57.09 20.14 53.16
C VAL A 15 55.79 19.42 53.10
N ILE A 16 55.20 19.03 54.25
CA ILE A 16 53.86 18.38 54.32
C ILE A 16 52.74 19.35 53.92
N ASP A 17 52.82 20.59 54.34
CA ASP A 17 51.80 21.60 54.03
C ASP A 17 51.80 21.99 52.55
N VAL A 18 52.98 22.04 51.91
CA VAL A 18 53.05 22.31 50.45
C VAL A 18 52.52 21.15 49.65
N ALA A 19 52.83 19.90 50.03
CA ALA A 19 52.30 18.72 49.37
C ALA A 19 50.77 18.59 49.50
N ARG A 20 50.22 18.93 50.67
CA ARG A 20 48.79 18.98 50.88
C ARG A 20 48.13 20.09 50.06
N ALA A 21 48.66 21.30 50.04
CA ALA A 21 48.14 22.40 49.25
C ALA A 21 48.15 22.08 47.73
N GLN A 22 49.20 21.43 47.26
CA GLN A 22 49.27 20.97 45.87
C GLN A 22 48.28 19.83 45.56
N ALA A 23 48.08 18.90 46.48
CA ALA A 23 47.04 17.84 46.29
C ALA A 23 45.64 18.40 46.29
N GLU A 24 45.33 19.36 47.19
CA GLU A 24 44.03 20.03 47.21
C GLU A 24 43.76 20.91 45.96
N ALA A 25 44.78 21.60 45.46
CA ALA A 25 44.70 22.37 44.23
C ALA A 25 44.48 21.48 43.00
N GLN A 26 45.13 20.32 42.89
CA GLN A 26 44.90 19.36 41.83
C GLN A 26 43.52 18.73 41.93
N GLN A 27 43.06 18.41 43.12
CA GLN A 27 41.74 17.82 43.33
C GLN A 27 40.59 18.83 42.99
N LYS A 28 40.79 20.10 43.32
CA LYS A 28 39.87 21.17 42.96
C LYS A 28 39.82 21.42 41.46
N LYS A 29 40.96 21.32 40.78
CA LYS A 29 41.08 21.48 39.32
C LYS A 29 40.38 20.29 38.59
N ARG A 30 40.55 19.05 39.08
CA ARG A 30 39.84 17.87 38.54
C ARG A 30 38.32 17.97 38.73
N ARG A 31 37.85 18.39 39.91
CA ARG A 31 36.41 18.56 40.17
C ARG A 31 35.78 19.67 39.29
N SER A 32 36.48 20.76 39.01
CA SER A 32 36.00 21.85 38.17
C SER A 32 35.92 21.43 36.68
N LEU A 33 36.84 20.62 36.20
CA LEU A 33 36.82 20.08 34.83
C LEU A 33 35.72 19.05 34.65
N MET A 34 35.50 18.17 35.64
CA MET A 34 34.42 17.18 35.61
C MET A 34 33.03 17.85 35.67
N GLY A 35 32.86 18.92 36.42
CA GLY A 35 31.61 19.67 36.52
C GLY A 35 31.25 20.42 35.23
N ARG A 36 32.23 20.92 34.48
CA ARG A 36 32.00 21.59 33.18
C ARG A 36 31.74 20.58 32.08
N ALA A 37 32.52 19.50 32.01
CA ALA A 37 32.31 18.43 31.05
C ALA A 37 30.91 17.77 31.22
N GLY A 38 30.49 17.53 32.47
CA GLY A 38 29.16 16.99 32.78
C GLY A 38 28.00 17.89 32.30
N ARG A 39 28.16 19.21 32.38
CA ARG A 39 27.18 20.16 31.88
C ARG A 39 27.03 20.15 30.35
N TYR A 40 28.12 20.06 29.62
CA TYR A 40 28.09 19.99 28.15
C TYR A 40 27.54 18.65 27.66
N ILE A 41 27.85 17.54 28.36
CA ILE A 41 27.29 16.22 28.06
C ILE A 41 25.77 16.22 28.31
N SER A 42 25.29 16.81 29.39
CA SER A 42 23.84 16.88 29.69
C SER A 42 23.07 17.78 28.71
N VAL A 43 23.66 18.91 28.30
CA VAL A 43 23.04 19.81 27.28
C VAL A 43 23.04 19.13 25.92
N GLY A 44 24.12 18.45 25.54
CA GLY A 44 24.18 17.67 24.28
C GLY A 44 23.16 16.54 24.27
N ALA A 45 23.05 15.78 25.36
CA ALA A 45 22.04 14.71 25.49
C ALA A 45 20.61 15.23 25.41
N LEU A 46 20.33 16.39 26.04
CA LEU A 46 19.02 17.04 25.95
C LEU A 46 18.70 17.51 24.53
N ALA A 47 19.68 18.08 23.83
CA ALA A 47 19.51 18.50 22.44
C ALA A 47 19.22 17.33 21.50
N VAL A 48 19.95 16.20 21.67
CA VAL A 48 19.68 14.97 20.92
C VAL A 48 18.30 14.42 21.25
N ALA A 49 17.91 14.36 22.51
CA ALA A 49 16.58 13.91 22.92
C ALA A 49 15.47 14.78 22.32
N ALA A 50 15.65 16.12 22.32
CA ALA A 50 14.73 17.06 21.69
C ALA A 50 14.64 16.86 20.18
N ALA A 51 15.76 16.65 19.49
CA ALA A 51 15.80 16.36 18.06
C ALA A 51 15.07 15.04 17.72
N VAL A 52 15.31 13.97 18.49
CA VAL A 52 14.60 12.71 18.34
C VAL A 52 13.10 12.86 18.55
N LEU A 53 12.71 13.62 19.57
CA LEU A 53 11.29 13.90 19.84
C LEU A 53 10.63 14.65 18.68
N VAL A 54 11.30 15.66 18.12
CA VAL A 54 10.80 16.39 16.94
C VAL A 54 10.64 15.44 15.74
N VAL A 55 11.63 14.58 15.48
CA VAL A 55 11.55 13.58 14.39
C VAL A 55 10.37 12.64 14.61
N LEU A 56 10.16 12.15 15.83
CA LEU A 56 9.03 11.27 16.17
C LEU A 56 7.68 11.98 15.98
N VAL A 57 7.55 13.23 16.40
CA VAL A 57 6.31 14.02 16.21
C VAL A 57 6.04 14.25 14.73
N VAL A 58 7.06 14.61 13.94
CA VAL A 58 6.93 14.79 12.49
C VAL A 58 6.56 13.49 11.82
N ALA A 59 7.22 12.38 12.17
CA ALA A 59 6.92 11.04 11.63
C ALA A 59 5.50 10.60 11.98
N TYR A 60 5.05 10.85 13.22
CA TYR A 60 3.68 10.57 13.65
C TYR A 60 2.64 11.41 12.90
N ALA A 61 2.86 12.71 12.78
CA ALA A 61 1.97 13.60 12.03
C ALA A 61 1.89 13.21 10.55
N TRP A 62 3.04 12.86 9.95
CA TRP A 62 3.11 12.38 8.57
C TRP A 62 2.36 11.05 8.40
N TRP A 63 2.54 10.09 9.32
CA TRP A 63 1.82 8.82 9.31
C TRP A 63 0.31 9.02 9.44
N ARG A 64 -0.11 9.87 10.38
CA ARG A 64 -1.52 10.20 10.59
C ARG A 64 -2.17 10.84 9.36
N SER A 65 -1.42 11.69 8.66
CA SER A 65 -1.87 12.27 7.39
C SER A 65 -2.00 11.21 6.30
N PHE A 66 -1.04 10.26 6.26
CA PHE A 66 -1.06 9.17 5.29
C PHE A 66 -2.24 8.22 5.51
N GLU A 67 -2.62 7.90 6.75
CA GLU A 67 -3.80 7.06 7.07
C GLU A 67 -5.11 7.59 6.47
N LYS A 68 -5.20 8.89 6.24
CA LYS A 68 -6.37 9.54 5.62
C LYS A 68 -6.29 9.63 4.11
N SER A 69 -5.20 9.18 3.51
CA SER A 69 -4.99 9.29 2.07
C SER A 69 -5.68 8.15 1.30
N PRO A 70 -6.06 8.37 0.02
CA PRO A 70 -6.58 7.31 -0.84
C PRO A 70 -5.58 6.17 -1.03
N ALA A 71 -4.28 6.48 -1.12
CA ALA A 71 -3.23 5.48 -1.26
C ALA A 71 -3.17 4.51 -0.08
N TYR A 72 -3.49 4.97 1.13
CA TYR A 72 -3.57 4.10 2.31
C TYR A 72 -4.71 3.09 2.20
N SER A 73 -5.89 3.51 1.72
CA SER A 73 -7.01 2.59 1.51
C SER A 73 -6.72 1.53 0.44
N VAL A 74 -5.97 1.89 -0.60
CA VAL A 74 -5.47 0.91 -1.58
C VAL A 74 -4.47 -0.06 -0.95
N ALA A 75 -3.55 0.44 -0.11
CA ALA A 75 -2.61 -0.43 0.60
C ALA A 75 -3.32 -1.40 1.56
N LEU A 76 -4.39 -0.94 2.24
CA LEU A 76 -5.24 -1.81 3.06
C LEU A 76 -5.94 -2.88 2.23
N LEU A 77 -6.42 -2.54 1.03
CA LEU A 77 -7.03 -3.52 0.12
C LEU A 77 -6.04 -4.60 -0.29
N VAL A 78 -4.82 -4.21 -0.66
CA VAL A 78 -3.75 -5.14 -1.02
C VAL A 78 -3.40 -6.06 0.16
N ASP A 79 -3.27 -5.52 1.36
CA ASP A 79 -2.98 -6.28 2.57
C ASP A 79 -4.12 -7.24 2.97
N ALA A 80 -5.38 -6.79 2.86
CA ALA A 80 -6.55 -7.62 3.10
C ALA A 80 -6.63 -8.80 2.12
N ALA A 81 -6.35 -8.54 0.84
CA ALA A 81 -6.32 -9.59 -0.18
C ALA A 81 -5.15 -10.58 0.01
N GLN A 82 -3.98 -10.11 0.47
CA GLN A 82 -2.86 -10.99 0.84
C GLN A 82 -3.22 -11.96 1.97
N ARG A 83 -4.04 -11.51 2.91
CA ARG A 83 -4.50 -12.31 4.06
C ARG A 83 -5.75 -13.12 3.80
N ASP A 84 -6.32 -13.05 2.58
CA ASP A 84 -7.60 -13.69 2.22
C ASP A 84 -8.78 -13.18 3.10
N ASP A 85 -8.67 -11.94 3.61
CA ASP A 85 -9.68 -11.32 4.48
C ASP A 85 -10.79 -10.70 3.62
N LYS A 86 -11.77 -11.52 3.25
CA LYS A 86 -12.89 -11.13 2.40
C LYS A 86 -13.72 -9.99 3.00
N LEU A 87 -13.92 -9.99 4.33
CA LEU A 87 -14.71 -8.95 5.00
C LEU A 87 -14.00 -7.59 4.95
N ALA A 88 -12.68 -7.58 5.14
CA ALA A 88 -11.90 -6.37 4.99
C ALA A 88 -11.92 -5.86 3.54
N VAL A 89 -11.78 -6.75 2.55
CA VAL A 89 -11.89 -6.40 1.12
C VAL A 89 -13.26 -5.78 0.83
N GLU A 90 -14.37 -6.42 1.23
CA GLU A 90 -15.73 -5.91 1.02
C GLU A 90 -15.98 -4.55 1.70
N SER A 91 -15.30 -4.27 2.81
CA SER A 91 -15.41 -2.97 3.48
C SER A 91 -14.74 -1.83 2.72
N LEU A 92 -13.74 -2.14 1.89
CA LEU A 92 -12.91 -1.19 1.16
C LEU A 92 -13.36 -0.97 -0.29
N ILE A 93 -14.19 -1.86 -0.82
CA ILE A 93 -14.74 -1.77 -2.18
C ILE A 93 -16.24 -1.59 -2.15
N ASP A 94 -16.78 -0.87 -3.12
CA ASP A 94 -18.22 -0.85 -3.42
C ASP A 94 -18.44 -1.67 -4.69
N ALA A 95 -18.68 -2.97 -4.50
CA ALA A 95 -18.78 -3.92 -5.60
C ALA A 95 -19.95 -3.58 -6.55
N ASP A 96 -21.02 -2.96 -6.04
CA ASP A 96 -22.18 -2.58 -6.85
C ASP A 96 -21.85 -1.38 -7.74
N GLN A 97 -21.17 -0.36 -7.22
CA GLN A 97 -20.73 0.78 -8.01
C GLN A 97 -19.64 0.39 -9.02
N ILE A 98 -18.68 -0.46 -8.59
CA ILE A 98 -17.64 -0.98 -9.50
C ILE A 98 -18.31 -1.73 -10.67
N ALA A 99 -19.24 -2.64 -10.40
CA ALA A 99 -19.95 -3.36 -11.44
C ALA A 99 -20.69 -2.42 -12.40
N GLN A 100 -21.39 -1.42 -11.87
CA GLN A 100 -22.09 -0.43 -12.69
C GLN A 100 -21.14 0.38 -13.57
N GLY A 101 -19.98 0.79 -13.05
CA GLY A 101 -18.98 1.54 -13.82
C GLY A 101 -18.20 0.70 -14.82
N PHE A 102 -18.11 -0.63 -14.59
CA PHE A 102 -17.36 -1.55 -15.45
C PHE A 102 -18.20 -2.07 -16.61
N ILE A 103 -19.50 -2.22 -16.44
CA ILE A 103 -20.43 -2.69 -17.47
C ILE A 103 -20.28 -1.92 -18.79
N PRO A 104 -20.28 -0.56 -18.81
CA PRO A 104 -20.07 0.19 -20.05
C PRO A 104 -18.76 -0.18 -20.76
N GLN A 105 -17.67 -0.37 -20.01
CA GLN A 105 -16.36 -0.75 -20.58
C GLN A 105 -16.45 -2.11 -21.28
N VAL A 106 -17.09 -3.09 -20.65
CA VAL A 106 -17.30 -4.43 -21.26
C VAL A 106 -18.21 -4.33 -22.50
N ILE A 107 -19.26 -3.52 -22.43
CA ILE A 107 -20.18 -3.30 -23.58
C ILE A 107 -19.41 -2.67 -24.75
N ASP A 108 -18.58 -1.67 -24.50
CA ASP A 108 -17.76 -1.05 -25.53
C ASP A 108 -16.82 -2.05 -26.20
N LYS A 109 -16.21 -2.96 -25.42
CA LYS A 109 -15.37 -4.05 -25.97
C LYS A 109 -16.18 -5.09 -26.75
N LEU A 110 -17.43 -5.35 -26.35
CA LEU A 110 -18.32 -6.30 -27.05
C LEU A 110 -18.97 -5.72 -28.32
N THR A 111 -19.17 -4.41 -28.39
CA THR A 111 -19.86 -3.75 -29.50
C THR A 111 -18.94 -2.93 -30.40
N GLY A 112 -17.74 -2.62 -29.94
CA GLY A 112 -16.75 -1.82 -30.65
C GLY A 112 -16.26 -2.44 -31.97
N ALA A 113 -15.43 -1.71 -32.71
CA ALA A 113 -14.92 -2.16 -34.01
C ALA A 113 -14.08 -3.44 -33.87
N ASP A 114 -13.27 -3.53 -32.82
CA ASP A 114 -12.38 -4.67 -32.51
C ASP A 114 -13.03 -5.77 -31.69
N SER A 115 -14.37 -5.80 -31.66
CA SER A 115 -15.14 -6.78 -30.86
C SER A 115 -14.91 -8.20 -31.36
N PRO A 116 -14.68 -9.18 -30.45
CA PRO A 116 -14.62 -10.60 -30.80
C PRO A 116 -15.99 -11.16 -31.21
N VAL A 117 -17.07 -10.39 -31.06
CA VAL A 117 -18.46 -10.81 -31.38
C VAL A 117 -18.82 -10.44 -32.81
N PRO A 118 -19.32 -11.40 -33.62
CA PRO A 118 -19.81 -11.13 -34.96
C PRO A 118 -20.94 -10.09 -34.95
N PRO A 119 -21.04 -9.19 -35.96
CA PRO A 119 -22.02 -8.11 -35.99
C PRO A 119 -23.48 -8.58 -35.81
N GLN A 120 -23.79 -9.74 -36.32
CA GLN A 120 -25.13 -10.36 -36.22
C GLN A 120 -25.50 -10.78 -34.78
N ALA A 121 -24.49 -11.17 -33.96
CA ALA A 121 -24.69 -11.60 -32.59
C ALA A 121 -24.68 -10.42 -31.59
N ARG A 122 -24.19 -9.24 -32.01
CA ARG A 122 -24.13 -8.05 -31.12
C ARG A 122 -25.50 -7.58 -30.65
N ALA A 123 -26.51 -7.57 -31.54
CA ALA A 123 -27.87 -7.19 -31.21
C ALA A 123 -28.50 -8.14 -30.17
N SER A 124 -28.31 -9.46 -30.37
CA SER A 124 -28.77 -10.49 -29.43
C SER A 124 -28.09 -10.38 -28.08
N LEU A 125 -26.80 -10.04 -28.07
CA LEU A 125 -26.02 -9.88 -26.87
C LEU A 125 -26.46 -8.65 -26.06
N THR A 126 -26.75 -7.54 -26.72
CA THR A 126 -27.28 -6.33 -26.07
C THR A 126 -28.60 -6.60 -25.38
N SER A 127 -29.47 -7.41 -25.97
CA SER A 127 -30.76 -7.78 -25.37
C SER A 127 -30.62 -8.77 -24.19
N ALA A 128 -29.59 -9.62 -24.21
CA ALA A 128 -29.30 -10.60 -23.14
C ALA A 128 -28.50 -10.00 -21.96
N LEU A 129 -27.85 -8.85 -22.15
CA LEU A 129 -27.02 -8.18 -21.12
C LEU A 129 -27.72 -8.04 -19.76
N PRO A 130 -28.96 -7.60 -19.63
CA PRO A 130 -29.62 -7.47 -18.33
C PRO A 130 -29.69 -8.79 -17.55
N GLN A 131 -29.82 -9.91 -18.25
CA GLN A 131 -29.85 -11.25 -17.63
C GLN A 131 -28.46 -11.75 -17.22
N LEU A 132 -27.40 -11.26 -17.86
CA LEU A 132 -26.01 -11.62 -17.58
C LEU A 132 -25.40 -10.78 -16.45
N LEU A 133 -25.96 -9.59 -16.16
CA LEU A 133 -25.47 -8.66 -15.14
C LEU A 133 -25.22 -9.28 -13.76
N PRO A 134 -26.10 -10.13 -13.20
CA PRO A 134 -25.84 -10.76 -11.90
C PRO A 134 -24.60 -11.67 -11.93
N ARG A 135 -24.43 -12.45 -13.01
CA ARG A 135 -23.27 -13.33 -13.19
C ARG A 135 -21.97 -12.55 -13.40
N VAL A 136 -22.05 -11.45 -14.15
CA VAL A 136 -20.89 -10.55 -14.33
C VAL A 136 -20.48 -9.96 -12.99
N ARG A 137 -21.44 -9.54 -12.15
CA ARG A 137 -21.18 -8.97 -10.83
C ARG A 137 -20.50 -9.97 -9.88
N GLU A 138 -20.97 -11.22 -9.89
CA GLU A 138 -20.39 -12.29 -9.08
C GLU A 138 -18.98 -12.66 -9.57
N GLY A 139 -18.80 -12.85 -10.87
CA GLY A 139 -17.50 -13.12 -11.48
C GLY A 139 -16.48 -12.00 -11.25
N MET A 140 -16.91 -10.73 -11.26
CA MET A 140 -16.02 -9.60 -10.97
C MET A 140 -15.52 -9.57 -9.53
N ARG A 141 -16.34 -9.94 -8.55
CA ARG A 141 -15.89 -10.01 -7.15
C ARG A 141 -14.74 -10.99 -6.99
N ASP A 142 -14.87 -12.16 -7.59
CA ASP A 142 -13.85 -13.20 -7.52
C ASP A 142 -12.60 -12.83 -8.32
N GLU A 143 -12.76 -12.20 -9.49
CA GLU A 143 -11.64 -11.75 -10.32
C GLU A 143 -10.85 -10.62 -9.63
N ILE A 144 -11.54 -9.60 -9.08
CA ILE A 144 -10.87 -8.52 -8.32
C ILE A 144 -10.09 -9.09 -7.15
N ALA A 145 -10.65 -10.04 -6.40
CA ALA A 145 -9.96 -10.66 -5.28
C ALA A 145 -8.74 -11.47 -5.75
N GLN A 146 -8.82 -12.16 -6.89
CA GLN A 146 -7.71 -12.91 -7.47
C GLN A 146 -6.63 -12.00 -8.05
N ASP A 147 -7.01 -10.94 -8.76
CA ASP A 147 -6.07 -9.98 -9.34
C ASP A 147 -5.31 -9.21 -8.27
N VAL A 148 -6.00 -8.74 -7.23
CA VAL A 148 -5.33 -8.11 -6.09
C VAL A 148 -4.39 -9.10 -5.39
N LYS A 149 -4.77 -10.36 -5.27
CA LYS A 149 -3.90 -11.42 -4.74
C LYS A 149 -2.71 -11.73 -5.66
N ALA A 150 -2.90 -11.71 -6.98
CA ALA A 150 -1.84 -11.91 -7.96
C ALA A 150 -0.81 -10.78 -7.98
N LEU A 151 -1.26 -9.53 -7.78
CA LEU A 151 -0.39 -8.36 -7.62
C LEU A 151 0.46 -8.43 -6.34
N SER A 152 0.05 -9.26 -5.38
CA SER A 152 0.63 -9.39 -4.05
C SER A 152 1.51 -10.63 -3.92
N LYS A 153 2.34 -10.95 -4.91
CA LYS A 153 3.26 -12.09 -4.83
C LYS A 153 4.30 -11.88 -3.72
N GLY A 154 3.98 -12.39 -2.53
CA GLY A 154 4.85 -12.43 -1.36
C GLY A 154 4.19 -11.82 -0.11
N HIS A 155 4.39 -12.48 1.05
CA HIS A 155 4.01 -11.91 2.34
C HIS A 155 4.95 -10.74 2.69
N THR A 156 4.57 -9.54 2.29
CA THR A 156 5.24 -8.31 2.70
C THR A 156 4.52 -7.71 3.89
N SER A 157 5.26 -7.12 4.82
CA SER A 157 4.61 -6.42 5.93
C SER A 157 3.75 -5.27 5.40
N PHE A 158 2.61 -5.02 6.03
CA PHE A 158 1.71 -3.92 5.67
C PHE A 158 2.44 -2.59 5.46
N PHE A 159 3.42 -2.30 6.32
CA PHE A 159 4.20 -1.06 6.22
C PHE A 159 4.96 -0.94 4.90
N LEU A 160 5.58 -2.02 4.43
CA LEU A 160 6.30 -2.05 3.15
C LEU A 160 5.32 -1.96 1.97
N THR A 161 4.17 -2.63 2.06
CA THR A 161 3.10 -2.53 1.06
C THR A 161 2.57 -1.10 0.96
N ALA A 162 2.30 -0.45 2.10
CA ALA A 162 1.82 0.93 2.15
C ALA A 162 2.83 1.92 1.55
N LEU A 163 4.11 1.72 1.83
CA LEU A 163 5.18 2.54 1.27
C LEU A 163 5.34 2.31 -0.24
N ALA A 164 5.25 1.06 -0.70
CA ALA A 164 5.33 0.69 -2.10
C ALA A 164 4.16 1.27 -2.91
N VAL A 165 2.93 1.14 -2.41
CA VAL A 165 1.74 1.73 -3.03
C VAL A 165 1.87 3.25 -3.11
N ARG A 166 2.31 3.90 -2.02
CA ARG A 166 2.53 5.36 -2.02
C ARG A 166 3.57 5.81 -3.05
N ALA A 167 4.63 5.03 -3.25
CA ALA A 167 5.68 5.35 -4.20
C ALA A 167 5.28 5.09 -5.67
N ALA A 168 4.40 4.10 -5.89
CA ALA A 168 4.00 3.65 -7.23
C ALA A 168 2.68 4.28 -7.71
N ALA A 169 1.84 4.81 -6.80
CA ALA A 169 0.55 5.37 -7.13
C ALA A 169 0.64 6.87 -7.44
N ASP A 170 0.09 7.26 -8.59
CA ASP A 170 -0.23 8.67 -8.87
C ASP A 170 -1.62 8.97 -8.34
N VAL A 171 -1.70 9.88 -7.36
CA VAL A 171 -2.95 10.19 -6.63
C VAL A 171 -3.37 11.61 -6.94
N LYS A 172 -4.57 11.78 -7.48
CA LYS A 172 -5.21 13.07 -7.73
C LYS A 172 -6.49 13.18 -6.89
N GLU A 173 -6.42 13.97 -5.83
CA GLU A 173 -7.57 14.21 -4.94
C GLU A 173 -8.36 15.43 -5.38
N GLN A 174 -9.69 15.31 -5.39
CA GLN A 174 -10.64 16.40 -5.67
C GLN A 174 -11.80 16.32 -4.69
N GLY A 175 -11.65 16.94 -3.53
CA GLY A 175 -12.65 16.91 -2.45
C GLY A 175 -12.87 15.50 -1.91
N ASP A 176 -14.08 14.97 -2.08
CA ASP A 176 -14.45 13.63 -1.61
C ASP A 176 -14.23 12.53 -2.66
N ARG A 177 -13.59 12.85 -3.78
CA ARG A 177 -13.20 11.90 -4.81
C ARG A 177 -11.70 11.92 -5.02
N ALA A 178 -11.14 10.76 -5.33
CA ALA A 178 -9.74 10.63 -5.71
C ALA A 178 -9.59 9.66 -6.87
N ALA A 179 -8.75 10.01 -7.83
CA ALA A 179 -8.27 9.10 -8.85
C ALA A 179 -6.87 8.61 -8.46
N VAL A 180 -6.70 7.30 -8.45
CA VAL A 180 -5.43 6.64 -8.12
C VAL A 180 -5.05 5.77 -9.30
N THR A 181 -3.94 6.11 -9.94
CA THR A 181 -3.39 5.31 -11.04
C THR A 181 -2.22 4.49 -10.50
N ILE A 182 -2.29 3.17 -10.67
CA ILE A 182 -1.25 2.24 -10.25
C ILE A 182 -0.74 1.49 -11.48
N LYS A 183 0.56 1.28 -11.55
CA LYS A 183 1.15 0.41 -12.57
C LYS A 183 1.15 -1.03 -12.08
N ALA A 184 0.30 -1.86 -12.66
CA ALA A 184 0.28 -3.30 -12.43
C ALA A 184 1.13 -3.99 -13.51
N GLY A 185 2.44 -4.14 -13.25
CA GLY A 185 3.41 -4.49 -14.28
C GLY A 185 3.55 -3.35 -15.28
N ASP A 186 3.32 -3.62 -16.57
CA ASP A 186 3.37 -2.60 -17.63
C ASP A 186 2.00 -1.93 -17.90
N ARG A 187 0.96 -2.28 -17.12
CA ARG A 187 -0.42 -1.79 -17.34
C ARG A 187 -0.79 -0.74 -16.31
N PRO A 188 -1.31 0.42 -16.74
CA PRO A 188 -1.94 1.36 -15.84
C PRO A 188 -3.35 0.87 -15.46
N VAL A 189 -3.61 0.74 -14.18
CA VAL A 189 -4.95 0.52 -13.60
C VAL A 189 -5.39 1.82 -12.94
N GLU A 190 -6.52 2.35 -13.34
CA GLU A 190 -7.09 3.56 -12.78
C GLU A 190 -8.23 3.21 -11.82
N LEU A 191 -8.10 3.63 -10.58
CA LEU A 191 -9.08 3.43 -9.52
C LEU A 191 -9.69 4.77 -9.16
N THR A 192 -11.03 4.83 -9.10
CA THR A 192 -11.70 5.98 -8.52
C THR A 192 -12.17 5.61 -7.12
N LEU A 193 -11.81 6.47 -6.16
CA LEU A 193 -12.19 6.32 -4.76
C LEU A 193 -13.11 7.46 -4.34
N THR A 194 -14.04 7.14 -3.45
CA THR A 194 -14.91 8.13 -2.81
C THR A 194 -14.72 8.06 -1.30
N ARG A 195 -14.68 9.22 -0.64
CA ARG A 195 -14.55 9.30 0.80
C ARG A 195 -15.84 8.83 1.47
N SER A 196 -15.74 7.86 2.35
CA SER A 196 -16.84 7.34 3.18
C SER A 196 -16.45 7.47 4.65
N GLY A 197 -16.82 8.57 5.27
CA GLY A 197 -16.38 8.93 6.62
C GLY A 197 -14.89 9.25 6.68
N GLU A 198 -14.14 8.52 7.50
CA GLU A 198 -12.67 8.70 7.62
C GLU A 198 -11.86 7.87 6.62
N ARG A 199 -12.50 7.02 5.82
CA ARG A 199 -11.84 6.08 4.89
C ARG A 199 -12.26 6.34 3.45
N TRP A 200 -11.46 5.87 2.53
CA TRP A 200 -11.77 5.87 1.12
C TRP A 200 -12.25 4.49 0.69
N LYS A 201 -13.32 4.46 -0.13
CA LYS A 201 -13.82 3.24 -0.77
C LYS A 201 -13.58 3.32 -2.26
N ILE A 202 -13.17 2.20 -2.85
CA ILE A 202 -13.04 2.07 -4.30
C ILE A 202 -14.43 1.88 -4.90
N VAL A 203 -14.81 2.78 -5.80
CA VAL A 203 -16.13 2.80 -6.44
C VAL A 203 -16.07 2.54 -7.94
N THR A 204 -14.90 2.69 -8.56
CA THR A 204 -14.74 2.39 -9.99
C THR A 204 -13.33 1.85 -10.24
N VAL A 205 -13.26 0.88 -11.12
CA VAL A 205 -12.00 0.32 -11.66
C VAL A 205 -12.05 0.49 -13.17
N LYS A 206 -10.98 1.02 -13.76
CA LYS A 206 -10.81 1.10 -15.20
C LYS A 206 -9.56 0.32 -15.57
N ASP A 207 -9.79 -0.80 -16.22
CA ASP A 207 -8.75 -1.68 -16.76
C ASP A 207 -9.22 -2.24 -18.11
N ASP A 208 -8.64 -1.72 -19.17
CA ASP A 208 -9.02 -2.09 -20.54
C ASP A 208 -8.76 -3.56 -20.84
N GLN A 209 -7.78 -4.18 -20.21
CA GLN A 209 -7.46 -5.59 -20.44
C GLN A 209 -8.44 -6.51 -19.74
N VAL A 210 -8.75 -6.24 -18.47
CA VAL A 210 -9.78 -7.00 -17.73
C VAL A 210 -11.13 -6.89 -18.46
N ALA A 211 -11.49 -5.69 -18.95
CA ALA A 211 -12.69 -5.51 -19.75
C ALA A 211 -12.67 -6.36 -21.03
N SER A 212 -11.55 -6.43 -21.73
CA SER A 212 -11.36 -7.24 -22.94
C SER A 212 -11.43 -8.74 -22.63
N ASP A 213 -10.81 -9.20 -21.54
CA ASP A 213 -10.83 -10.60 -21.15
C ASP A 213 -12.23 -11.07 -20.76
N ILE A 214 -12.96 -10.25 -20.00
CA ILE A 214 -14.36 -10.52 -19.67
C ILE A 214 -15.22 -10.53 -20.94
N ALA A 215 -15.04 -9.56 -21.84
CA ALA A 215 -15.75 -9.52 -23.10
C ALA A 215 -15.51 -10.79 -23.94
N THR A 216 -14.27 -11.26 -24.00
CA THR A 216 -13.89 -12.47 -24.72
C THR A 216 -14.51 -13.73 -24.10
N ARG A 217 -14.50 -13.85 -22.77
CA ARG A 217 -15.14 -14.96 -22.05
C ARG A 217 -16.65 -14.96 -22.27
N LEU A 218 -17.30 -13.77 -22.21
CA LEU A 218 -18.72 -13.67 -22.51
C LEU A 218 -19.04 -14.03 -23.95
N ALA A 219 -18.24 -13.57 -24.91
CA ALA A 219 -18.41 -13.92 -26.32
C ALA A 219 -18.30 -15.43 -26.57
N SER A 220 -17.38 -16.11 -25.89
CA SER A 220 -17.19 -17.56 -26.01
C SER A 220 -18.29 -18.38 -25.33
N SER A 221 -19.01 -17.80 -24.37
CA SER A 221 -20.12 -18.45 -23.66
C SER A 221 -21.45 -18.37 -24.43
N ILE A 222 -21.49 -17.59 -25.51
CA ILE A 222 -22.70 -17.51 -26.36
C ILE A 222 -22.70 -18.73 -27.27
N PRO A 223 -23.74 -19.59 -27.21
CA PRO A 223 -23.85 -20.69 -28.15
C PRO A 223 -23.93 -20.10 -29.57
N THR A 224 -22.89 -20.29 -30.34
CA THR A 224 -22.90 -19.99 -31.76
C THR A 224 -24.10 -20.75 -32.34
N SER A 225 -25.06 -20.01 -32.94
CA SER A 225 -26.30 -20.58 -33.52
C SER A 225 -26.05 -21.92 -34.23
N PRO A 226 -27.00 -22.86 -34.15
CA PRO A 226 -26.83 -24.18 -34.67
C PRO A 226 -26.31 -24.10 -36.12
N GLN A 227 -25.15 -24.68 -36.34
CA GLN A 227 -24.63 -24.91 -37.68
C GLN A 227 -25.76 -25.45 -38.53
N PRO A 228 -26.12 -24.85 -39.69
CA PRO A 228 -27.19 -25.36 -40.52
C PRO A 228 -26.91 -26.83 -40.74
N SER A 229 -27.86 -27.67 -40.31
CA SER A 229 -27.77 -29.10 -40.38
C SER A 229 -27.33 -29.48 -41.79
N GLN A 230 -26.11 -30.03 -41.93
CA GLN A 230 -25.69 -30.57 -43.20
C GLN A 230 -26.79 -31.50 -43.67
N PRO A 231 -27.28 -31.34 -44.95
CA PRO A 231 -28.33 -32.21 -45.47
C PRO A 231 -27.84 -33.67 -45.26
N GLN A 232 -28.53 -34.40 -44.40
CA GLN A 232 -28.26 -35.84 -44.25
C GLN A 232 -28.35 -36.46 -45.63
N PRO A 233 -27.30 -37.21 -46.07
CA PRO A 233 -27.37 -37.92 -47.36
C PRO A 233 -28.56 -38.86 -47.28
N GLN A 234 -29.59 -38.57 -48.10
CA GLN A 234 -30.76 -39.44 -48.21
C GLN A 234 -30.28 -40.84 -48.58
N PRO A 235 -30.74 -41.86 -47.87
CA PRO A 235 -30.39 -43.25 -48.24
C PRO A 235 -30.95 -43.50 -49.65
N ARG A 236 -30.04 -43.75 -50.60
CA ARG A 236 -30.41 -44.18 -51.97
C ARG A 236 -31.34 -45.36 -51.86
N ARG A 237 -32.62 -45.15 -52.16
CA ARG A 237 -33.61 -46.25 -52.40
C ARG A 237 -32.98 -47.15 -53.44
N ARG A 238 -32.54 -48.29 -53.02
CA ARG A 238 -32.24 -49.40 -53.94
C ARG A 238 -33.50 -49.81 -54.67
N ALA A 239 -33.59 -49.44 -55.95
CA ALA A 239 -34.61 -50.02 -56.86
C ALA A 239 -34.39 -51.48 -56.92
N GLY A 240 -35.35 -52.28 -56.41
CA GLY A 240 -35.36 -53.67 -56.50
C GLY A 240 -35.66 -54.10 -57.94
N ARG A 241 -34.96 -55.10 -58.37
CA ARG A 241 -35.38 -56.02 -59.45
C ARG A 241 -35.86 -57.30 -58.81
#